data_b8c4b83d1fef3645a61e97e1f43e1369
#
_entry.id   b8c4b83d1fef3645a61e97e1f43e1369
#
_cell.length_a   1.000
_cell.length_b   1.000
_cell.length_c   1.000
_cell.angle_alpha   90.00
_cell.angle_beta   90.00
_cell.angle_gamma   90.00
#
_symmetry.space_group_name_H-M   'P 1'
#
loop_
_entity.id
_entity.type
_entity.pdbx_description
1 polymer ?
#
loop_
_entity_poly.entity_id
_entity_poly.type
_entity_poly.pdbx_seq_one_letter_code
_entity_poly.pdbx_strand_id
1 'polypeptide(L)'
;MLTGLRISGDYWDIDALLRAIYDVTGDENRYFDFQGARNRILHLCLELRNAVKGERNIEFITNGIHKGLEKDKAILAPKKNVYYSVEILMPEIIFTATALNDFIRLHQEMIDPSLWNISVATIRQFQGAVAETLEDLLEDEHYLVFLQILHSKQSLFFRYATQYVDILNLEYLKLSQEERKNRIASYAIRLLIEDDSYSALKEQLMATASVTKHALHELNLSLKYPETIDW
;
A
#
# COMPACT_ATOMS: atom_id res chain seq x y z
N MET A 1 -7.56 3.19 -16.26
CA MET A 1 -7.69 1.72 -16.46
C MET A 1 -7.95 0.91 -15.20
N LEU A 2 -7.99 1.46 -14.02
CA LEU A 2 -8.28 0.77 -12.76
C LEU A 2 -7.37 -0.44 -12.45
N THR A 3 -6.14 -0.41 -12.96
CA THR A 3 -5.16 -1.47 -12.69
C THR A 3 -4.62 -1.35 -11.26
N GLY A 4 -4.54 -0.15 -10.76
CA GLY A 4 -4.08 0.18 -9.42
C GLY A 4 -4.35 1.63 -9.08
N LEU A 5 -3.67 2.11 -8.04
CA LEU A 5 -3.68 3.51 -7.63
C LEU A 5 -2.31 4.14 -7.87
N ARG A 6 -2.32 5.43 -8.18
CA ARG A 6 -1.13 6.26 -8.25
C ARG A 6 -0.95 6.99 -6.91
N ILE A 7 0.17 6.75 -6.26
CA ILE A 7 0.59 7.54 -5.09
C ILE A 7 1.47 8.67 -5.62
N SER A 8 1.09 9.92 -5.35
CA SER A 8 1.80 11.10 -5.82
C SER A 8 1.94 12.12 -4.69
N GLY A 9 3.09 12.78 -4.63
CA GLY A 9 3.38 13.83 -3.68
C GLY A 9 4.66 14.56 -4.02
N ASP A 10 4.93 15.68 -3.34
CA ASP A 10 6.23 16.30 -3.42
C ASP A 10 7.26 15.49 -2.61
N TYR A 11 8.53 15.95 -2.62
CA TYR A 11 9.59 15.27 -1.89
C TYR A 11 9.26 15.09 -0.40
N TRP A 12 8.67 16.12 0.21
CA TRP A 12 8.41 16.12 1.66
C TRP A 12 7.23 15.23 2.04
N ASP A 13 6.22 15.16 1.19
CA ASP A 13 5.07 14.26 1.38
C ASP A 13 5.54 12.80 1.38
N ILE A 14 6.34 12.43 0.38
CA ILE A 14 6.85 11.07 0.25
C ILE A 14 7.86 10.73 1.35
N ASP A 15 8.77 11.64 1.69
CA ASP A 15 9.75 11.43 2.78
C ASP A 15 9.05 11.28 4.13
N ALA A 16 8.01 12.08 4.40
CA ALA A 16 7.22 11.96 5.62
C ALA A 16 6.51 10.59 5.72
N LEU A 17 5.90 10.12 4.62
CA LEU A 17 5.27 8.81 4.56
C LEU A 17 6.30 7.69 4.76
N LEU A 18 7.44 7.76 4.09
CA LEU A 18 8.52 6.78 4.24
C LEU A 18 8.99 6.68 5.70
N ARG A 19 9.29 7.81 6.34
CA ARG A 19 9.72 7.84 7.75
C ARG A 19 8.66 7.26 8.66
N ALA A 20 7.40 7.61 8.45
CA ALA A 20 6.29 7.12 9.24
C ALA A 20 6.15 5.58 9.13
N ILE A 21 6.23 5.03 7.91
CA ILE A 21 6.17 3.58 7.71
C ILE A 21 7.34 2.89 8.40
N TYR A 22 8.59 3.37 8.23
CA TYR A 22 9.76 2.77 8.88
C TYR A 22 9.66 2.82 10.41
N ASP A 23 9.18 3.92 10.98
CA ASP A 23 9.01 4.06 12.42
C ASP A 23 7.99 3.05 12.97
N VAL A 24 6.82 2.96 12.34
CA VAL A 24 5.71 2.11 12.80
C VAL A 24 5.96 0.62 12.53
N THR A 25 6.59 0.26 11.39
CA THR A 25 6.91 -1.14 11.08
C THR A 25 8.14 -1.65 11.82
N GLY A 26 8.97 -0.76 12.35
CA GLY A 26 10.15 -1.09 13.14
C GLY A 26 11.24 -1.86 12.38
N ASP A 27 12.18 -2.38 13.14
CA ASP A 27 13.23 -3.23 12.61
C ASP A 27 12.79 -4.70 12.41
N GLU A 28 13.66 -5.49 11.79
CA GLU A 28 13.37 -6.86 11.35
C GLU A 28 13.00 -7.81 12.50
N ASN A 29 13.50 -7.58 13.70
CA ASN A 29 13.29 -8.46 14.84
C ASN A 29 12.10 -8.05 15.71
N ARG A 30 11.53 -6.87 15.49
CA ARG A 30 10.53 -6.29 16.40
C ARG A 30 9.19 -7.02 16.36
N TYR A 31 8.74 -7.41 15.16
CA TYR A 31 7.43 -8.03 14.95
C TYR A 31 7.56 -9.32 14.13
N PHE A 32 8.23 -10.32 14.71
CA PHE A 32 8.61 -11.55 14.02
C PHE A 32 7.46 -12.24 13.26
N ASP A 33 6.30 -12.34 13.89
CA ASP A 33 5.14 -12.99 13.28
C ASP A 33 4.47 -12.18 12.15
N PHE A 34 4.91 -10.94 11.92
CA PHE A 34 4.43 -10.05 10.87
C PHE A 34 5.45 -9.77 9.78
N GLN A 35 6.57 -10.52 9.75
CA GLN A 35 7.67 -10.24 8.81
C GLN A 35 7.24 -10.28 7.34
N GLY A 36 6.38 -11.20 6.94
CA GLY A 36 5.85 -11.24 5.59
C GLY A 36 5.13 -9.95 5.20
N ALA A 37 4.21 -9.49 6.05
CA ALA A 37 3.49 -8.24 5.83
C ALA A 37 4.42 -7.03 5.86
N ARG A 38 5.37 -7.00 6.80
CA ARG A 38 6.38 -5.95 6.88
C ARG A 38 7.21 -5.85 5.60
N ASN A 39 7.77 -6.95 5.13
CA ASN A 39 8.62 -6.98 3.94
C ASN A 39 7.83 -6.47 2.71
N ARG A 40 6.55 -6.82 2.61
CA ARG A 40 5.70 -6.36 1.52
C ARG A 40 5.42 -4.86 1.60
N ILE A 41 5.12 -4.32 2.78
CA ILE A 41 4.98 -2.87 2.98
C ILE A 41 6.30 -2.15 2.64
N LEU A 42 7.45 -2.70 3.03
CA LEU A 42 8.75 -2.11 2.72
C LEU A 42 9.09 -2.15 1.21
N HIS A 43 8.46 -3.04 0.45
CA HIS A 43 8.56 -3.00 -1.01
C HIS A 43 7.90 -1.73 -1.59
N LEU A 44 6.74 -1.32 -1.06
CA LEU A 44 6.18 0.01 -1.39
C LEU A 44 7.16 1.14 -1.05
N CYS A 45 7.81 1.07 0.12
CA CYS A 45 8.81 2.07 0.50
C CYS A 45 9.99 2.12 -0.49
N LEU A 46 10.42 0.98 -1.04
CA LEU A 46 11.44 0.94 -2.08
C LEU A 46 10.99 1.68 -3.34
N GLU A 47 9.76 1.45 -3.79
CA GLU A 47 9.19 2.12 -4.96
C GLU A 47 9.09 3.64 -4.75
N LEU A 48 8.62 4.08 -3.59
CA LEU A 48 8.57 5.51 -3.22
C LEU A 48 9.97 6.14 -3.17
N ARG A 49 10.98 5.43 -2.64
CA ARG A 49 12.38 5.90 -2.65
C ARG A 49 12.93 6.02 -4.07
N ASN A 50 12.61 5.08 -4.94
CA ASN A 50 13.03 5.14 -6.33
C ASN A 50 12.35 6.33 -7.05
N ALA A 51 11.11 6.64 -6.70
CA ALA A 51 10.42 7.82 -7.26
C ALA A 51 11.15 9.13 -6.90
N VAL A 52 11.46 9.36 -5.63
CA VAL A 52 12.15 10.60 -5.21
C VAL A 52 13.59 10.71 -5.72
N LYS A 53 14.20 9.59 -6.13
CA LYS A 53 15.48 9.58 -6.85
C LYS A 53 15.34 9.92 -8.34
N GLY A 54 14.11 10.04 -8.86
CA GLY A 54 13.87 10.27 -10.28
C GLY A 54 13.84 8.99 -11.13
N GLU A 55 13.77 7.82 -10.51
CA GLU A 55 13.77 6.50 -11.20
C GLU A 55 12.33 6.03 -11.51
N ARG A 56 11.34 6.85 -11.23
CA ARG A 56 9.91 6.66 -11.53
C ARG A 56 9.34 7.93 -12.16
N ASN A 57 8.02 8.08 -12.15
CA ASN A 57 7.36 9.21 -12.79
C ASN A 57 7.59 10.52 -12.05
N ILE A 58 7.90 11.59 -12.80
CA ILE A 58 8.04 12.96 -12.32
C ILE A 58 7.03 13.83 -13.05
N GLU A 59 6.24 14.57 -12.29
CA GLU A 59 5.21 15.46 -12.80
C GLU A 59 5.47 16.91 -12.36
N PHE A 60 5.19 17.86 -13.25
CA PHE A 60 5.29 19.30 -12.98
C PHE A 60 3.90 19.88 -12.83
N ILE A 61 3.46 20.08 -11.60
CA ILE A 61 2.10 20.56 -11.28
C ILE A 61 2.11 22.06 -11.03
N THR A 62 1.18 22.78 -11.67
CA THR A 62 1.05 24.22 -11.50
C THR A 62 0.69 24.58 -10.05
N ASN A 63 1.46 25.49 -9.45
CA ASN A 63 1.29 25.92 -8.06
C ASN A 63 0.47 27.21 -7.88
N GLY A 64 -0.19 27.69 -8.95
CA GLY A 64 -1.02 28.89 -8.91
C GLY A 64 -0.26 30.23 -9.03
N ILE A 65 1.08 30.21 -9.06
CA ILE A 65 1.86 31.44 -9.25
C ILE A 65 1.75 31.89 -10.72
N HIS A 66 1.21 33.05 -10.91
CA HIS A 66 1.04 33.67 -12.25
C HIS A 66 1.72 35.05 -12.33
N LYS A 67 1.91 35.55 -13.56
CA LYS A 67 2.64 36.80 -13.83
C LYS A 67 2.13 38.03 -13.05
N GLY A 68 0.84 38.10 -12.74
CA GLY A 68 0.27 39.17 -11.94
C GLY A 68 0.81 39.12 -10.51
N LEU A 69 0.76 37.95 -9.90
CA LEU A 69 1.25 37.73 -8.54
C LEU A 69 2.77 37.98 -8.41
N GLU A 70 3.54 37.59 -9.42
CA GLU A 70 4.98 37.88 -9.50
C GLU A 70 5.29 39.37 -9.46
N LYS A 71 4.52 40.17 -10.22
CA LYS A 71 4.68 41.62 -10.26
C LYS A 71 4.25 42.28 -8.95
N ASP A 72 3.09 41.93 -8.43
CA ASP A 72 2.51 42.52 -7.23
C ASP A 72 3.32 42.25 -5.97
N LYS A 73 3.94 41.07 -5.88
CA LYS A 73 4.73 40.61 -4.73
C LYS A 73 6.24 40.71 -4.93
N ALA A 74 6.72 41.12 -6.11
CA ALA A 74 8.14 41.10 -6.48
C ALA A 74 8.83 39.74 -6.18
N ILE A 75 8.12 38.63 -6.44
CA ILE A 75 8.60 37.31 -6.19
C ILE A 75 9.12 36.68 -7.48
N LEU A 76 10.32 36.11 -7.43
CA LEU A 76 10.83 35.20 -8.44
C LEU A 76 10.71 33.76 -7.89
N ALA A 77 9.74 33.01 -8.36
CA ALA A 77 9.48 31.66 -7.91
C ALA A 77 9.10 30.73 -9.07
N PRO A 78 9.39 29.42 -8.96
CA PRO A 78 8.90 28.44 -9.92
C PRO A 78 7.36 28.47 -9.99
N LYS A 79 6.81 28.31 -11.19
CA LYS A 79 5.35 28.26 -11.42
C LYS A 79 4.79 26.84 -11.31
N LYS A 80 5.66 25.87 -11.16
CA LYS A 80 5.32 24.45 -11.04
C LYS A 80 6.11 23.84 -9.90
N ASN A 81 5.43 23.00 -9.14
CA ASN A 81 6.05 22.12 -8.17
C ASN A 81 6.40 20.79 -8.84
N VAL A 82 7.45 20.16 -8.33
CA VAL A 82 7.86 18.82 -8.73
C VAL A 82 7.12 17.82 -7.85
N TYR A 83 6.40 16.89 -8.49
CA TYR A 83 5.74 15.77 -7.83
C TYR A 83 6.36 14.47 -8.35
N TYR A 84 6.53 13.53 -7.44
CA TYR A 84 7.00 12.19 -7.72
C TYR A 84 5.83 11.23 -7.59
N SER A 85 5.75 10.22 -8.45
CA SER A 85 4.65 9.27 -8.36
C SER A 85 5.08 7.85 -8.67
N VAL A 86 4.35 6.90 -8.06
CA VAL A 86 4.44 5.47 -8.32
C VAL A 86 3.05 4.91 -8.54
N GLU A 87 2.96 3.88 -9.37
CA GLU A 87 1.74 3.15 -9.65
C GLU A 87 1.80 1.79 -8.94
N ILE A 88 0.80 1.49 -8.13
CA ILE A 88 0.73 0.28 -7.30
C ILE A 88 -0.55 -0.47 -7.64
N LEU A 89 -0.45 -1.79 -7.85
CA LEU A 89 -1.60 -2.64 -8.17
C LEU A 89 -2.69 -2.55 -7.09
N MET A 90 -3.94 -2.68 -7.52
CA MET A 90 -5.09 -2.52 -6.62
C MET A 90 -5.06 -3.51 -5.44
N PRO A 91 -4.85 -4.82 -5.60
CA PRO A 91 -4.74 -5.72 -4.44
C PRO A 91 -3.56 -5.37 -3.52
N GLU A 92 -2.44 -4.89 -4.08
CA GLU A 92 -1.26 -4.50 -3.33
C GLU A 92 -1.49 -3.28 -2.43
N ILE A 93 -2.13 -2.25 -2.98
CA ILE A 93 -2.39 -1.03 -2.19
C ILE A 93 -3.43 -1.29 -1.09
N ILE A 94 -4.46 -2.10 -1.37
CA ILE A 94 -5.45 -2.50 -0.37
C ILE A 94 -4.78 -3.32 0.74
N PHE A 95 -3.94 -4.28 0.39
CA PHE A 95 -3.14 -5.04 1.36
C PHE A 95 -2.30 -4.10 2.23
N THR A 96 -1.54 -3.20 1.61
CA THR A 96 -0.65 -2.29 2.33
C THR A 96 -1.43 -1.38 3.28
N ALA A 97 -2.52 -0.76 2.81
CA ALA A 97 -3.34 0.11 3.63
C ALA A 97 -3.95 -0.63 4.84
N THR A 98 -4.41 -1.86 4.65
CA THR A 98 -5.01 -2.66 5.72
C THR A 98 -3.96 -3.25 6.67
N ALA A 99 -2.83 -3.74 6.16
CA ALA A 99 -1.76 -4.30 6.97
C ALA A 99 -1.10 -3.28 7.90
N LEU A 100 -1.04 -2.02 7.48
CA LEU A 100 -0.56 -0.92 8.33
C LEU A 100 -1.38 -0.76 9.63
N ASN A 101 -2.64 -1.22 9.69
CA ASN A 101 -3.41 -1.21 10.94
C ASN A 101 -2.78 -2.10 12.02
N ASP A 102 -2.30 -3.29 11.65
CA ASP A 102 -1.63 -4.17 12.59
C ASP A 102 -0.37 -3.53 13.15
N PHE A 103 0.42 -2.89 12.29
CA PHE A 103 1.65 -2.22 12.72
C PHE A 103 1.39 -0.97 13.57
N ILE A 104 0.36 -0.17 13.24
CA ILE A 104 -0.06 0.95 14.10
C ILE A 104 -0.45 0.45 15.49
N ARG A 105 -1.26 -0.62 15.56
CA ARG A 105 -1.67 -1.21 16.82
C ARG A 105 -0.46 -1.71 17.63
N LEU A 106 0.42 -2.50 17.00
CA LEU A 106 1.63 -3.01 17.64
C LEU A 106 2.55 -1.87 18.12
N HIS A 107 2.70 -0.83 17.30
CA HIS A 107 3.50 0.34 17.67
C HIS A 107 2.91 1.07 18.88
N GLN A 108 1.60 1.29 18.90
CA GLN A 108 0.92 1.94 20.02
C GLN A 108 0.93 1.11 21.31
N GLU A 109 0.82 -0.22 21.20
CA GLU A 109 0.86 -1.12 22.36
C GLU A 109 2.26 -1.25 22.96
N MET A 110 3.31 -1.26 22.13
CA MET A 110 4.66 -1.65 22.55
C MET A 110 5.65 -0.49 22.66
N ILE A 111 5.43 0.60 21.92
CA ILE A 111 6.43 1.67 21.74
C ILE A 111 5.90 3.01 22.20
N ASP A 112 4.82 3.50 21.60
CA ASP A 112 4.29 4.84 21.85
C ASP A 112 2.77 4.85 21.82
N PRO A 113 2.11 4.82 22.99
CA PRO A 113 0.65 4.88 23.09
C PRO A 113 0.08 6.28 22.85
N SER A 114 0.90 7.27 22.49
CA SER A 114 0.47 8.65 22.29
C SER A 114 -0.54 8.77 21.16
N LEU A 115 -1.66 9.44 21.41
CA LEU A 115 -2.63 9.81 20.37
C LEU A 115 -2.09 10.86 19.38
N TRP A 116 -1.01 11.54 19.75
CA TRP A 116 -0.38 12.61 18.96
C TRP A 116 0.87 12.14 18.22
N ASN A 117 1.06 10.82 18.11
CA ASN A 117 2.18 10.27 17.35
C ASN A 117 2.07 10.66 15.87
N ILE A 118 3.05 11.41 15.38
CA ILE A 118 3.05 11.98 14.02
C ILE A 118 3.14 10.88 12.95
N SER A 119 3.89 9.81 13.21
CA SER A 119 4.02 8.69 12.27
C SER A 119 2.69 7.98 12.07
N VAL A 120 1.96 7.74 13.17
CA VAL A 120 0.61 7.17 13.11
C VAL A 120 -0.34 8.11 12.36
N ALA A 121 -0.29 9.41 12.64
CA ALA A 121 -1.14 10.40 11.95
C ALA A 121 -0.85 10.43 10.42
N THR A 122 0.41 10.40 10.03
CA THR A 122 0.83 10.39 8.61
C THR A 122 0.35 9.13 7.90
N ILE A 123 0.46 7.95 8.55
CA ILE A 123 -0.05 6.71 7.96
C ILE A 123 -1.58 6.75 7.86
N ARG A 124 -2.28 7.31 8.85
CA ARG A 124 -3.74 7.49 8.80
C ARG A 124 -4.16 8.43 7.67
N GLN A 125 -3.40 9.48 7.40
CA GLN A 125 -3.63 10.36 6.25
C GLN A 125 -3.49 9.57 4.93
N PHE A 126 -2.46 8.76 4.78
CA PHE A 126 -2.29 7.89 3.62
C PHE A 126 -3.46 6.91 3.46
N GLN A 127 -3.87 6.23 4.52
CA GLN A 127 -5.02 5.33 4.51
C GLN A 127 -6.32 6.07 4.15
N GLY A 128 -6.50 7.30 4.65
CA GLY A 128 -7.63 8.16 4.31
C GLY A 128 -7.67 8.50 2.82
N ALA A 129 -6.52 8.85 2.23
CA ALA A 129 -6.43 9.13 0.79
C ALA A 129 -6.74 7.89 -0.07
N VAL A 130 -6.31 6.69 0.35
CA VAL A 130 -6.69 5.44 -0.32
C VAL A 130 -8.20 5.20 -0.21
N ALA A 131 -8.78 5.41 0.97
CA ALA A 131 -10.21 5.23 1.20
C ALA A 131 -11.05 6.20 0.36
N GLU A 132 -10.70 7.49 0.34
CA GLU A 132 -11.37 8.52 -0.47
C GLU A 132 -11.33 8.17 -1.98
N THR A 133 -10.17 7.71 -2.47
CA THR A 133 -10.05 7.28 -3.86
C THR A 133 -10.95 6.08 -4.17
N LEU A 134 -11.09 5.15 -3.23
CA LEU A 134 -11.95 3.97 -3.39
C LEU A 134 -13.44 4.31 -3.26
N GLU A 135 -13.80 5.35 -2.52
CA GLU A 135 -15.18 5.88 -2.44
C GLU A 135 -15.68 6.30 -3.82
N ASP A 136 -14.83 7.00 -4.59
CA ASP A 136 -15.16 7.42 -5.96
C ASP A 136 -15.29 6.24 -6.96
N LEU A 137 -14.71 5.09 -6.63
CA LEU A 137 -14.62 3.94 -7.53
C LEU A 137 -15.64 2.84 -7.22
N LEU A 138 -16.06 2.71 -5.97
CA LEU A 138 -16.92 1.63 -5.49
C LEU A 138 -18.37 2.09 -5.39
N GLU A 139 -19.30 1.14 -5.45
CA GLU A 139 -20.67 1.36 -5.03
C GLU A 139 -20.74 1.48 -3.49
N ASP A 140 -21.69 2.25 -2.96
CA ASP A 140 -21.81 2.57 -1.53
C ASP A 140 -21.74 1.33 -0.61
N GLU A 141 -22.42 0.24 -0.98
CA GLU A 141 -22.40 -1.00 -0.20
C GLU A 141 -21.00 -1.62 -0.12
N HIS A 142 -20.28 -1.64 -1.24
CA HIS A 142 -18.92 -2.18 -1.32
C HIS A 142 -17.92 -1.29 -0.59
N TYR A 143 -18.09 0.02 -0.67
CA TYR A 143 -17.26 0.97 0.07
C TYR A 143 -17.42 0.83 1.58
N LEU A 144 -18.65 0.65 2.06
CA LEU A 144 -18.91 0.39 3.49
C LEU A 144 -18.22 -0.90 3.97
N VAL A 145 -18.22 -1.96 3.18
CA VAL A 145 -17.47 -3.20 3.48
C VAL A 145 -15.98 -2.90 3.58
N PHE A 146 -15.41 -2.15 2.63
CA PHE A 146 -14.00 -1.77 2.67
C PHE A 146 -13.66 -0.96 3.93
N LEU A 147 -14.49 0.01 4.30
CA LEU A 147 -14.31 0.78 5.53
C LEU A 147 -14.37 -0.09 6.79
N GLN A 148 -15.28 -1.06 6.86
CA GLN A 148 -15.34 -2.00 7.98
C GLN A 148 -14.05 -2.80 8.12
N ILE A 149 -13.48 -3.21 7.00
CA ILE A 149 -12.19 -3.89 6.93
C ILE A 149 -11.08 -2.98 7.43
N LEU A 150 -10.99 -1.76 6.87
CA LEU A 150 -9.98 -0.77 7.25
C LEU A 150 -10.06 -0.38 8.73
N HIS A 151 -11.24 -0.44 9.33
CA HIS A 151 -11.47 -0.18 10.76
C HIS A 151 -11.39 -1.43 11.65
N SER A 152 -11.09 -2.59 11.09
CA SER A 152 -10.98 -3.82 11.87
C SER A 152 -9.94 -3.69 12.98
N LYS A 153 -10.32 -4.11 14.18
CA LYS A 153 -9.42 -4.21 15.34
C LYS A 153 -8.72 -5.58 15.44
N GLN A 154 -9.08 -6.50 14.56
CA GLN A 154 -8.47 -7.83 14.54
C GLN A 154 -7.09 -7.77 13.88
N SER A 155 -6.18 -8.61 14.35
CA SER A 155 -4.89 -8.81 13.71
C SER A 155 -5.10 -9.72 12.50
N LEU A 156 -5.08 -9.13 11.30
CA LEU A 156 -5.41 -9.83 10.07
C LEU A 156 -4.19 -10.49 9.42
N PHE A 157 -2.99 -9.94 9.67
CA PHE A 157 -1.78 -10.35 8.96
C PHE A 157 -0.74 -11.07 9.82
N PHE A 158 -1.17 -11.59 10.97
CA PHE A 158 -0.36 -12.48 11.79
C PHE A 158 -0.02 -13.76 11.01
N ARG A 159 1.27 -14.02 10.77
CA ARG A 159 1.77 -15.15 9.96
C ARG A 159 1.04 -15.34 8.63
N TYR A 160 0.71 -14.21 7.99
CA TYR A 160 0.00 -14.20 6.73
C TYR A 160 0.91 -14.68 5.58
N ALA A 161 0.37 -15.54 4.72
CA ALA A 161 1.04 -15.99 3.50
C ALA A 161 0.97 -14.90 2.41
N THR A 162 1.89 -13.94 2.44
CA THR A 162 1.87 -12.76 1.57
C THR A 162 2.00 -13.08 0.08
N GLN A 163 2.44 -14.27 -0.27
CA GLN A 163 2.43 -14.79 -1.65
C GLN A 163 1.03 -14.84 -2.26
N TYR A 164 -0.01 -14.88 -1.42
CA TYR A 164 -1.38 -14.81 -1.90
C TYR A 164 -1.70 -13.48 -2.58
N VAL A 165 -1.10 -12.39 -2.10
CA VAL A 165 -1.25 -11.08 -2.75
C VAL A 165 -0.70 -11.08 -4.18
N ASP A 166 0.40 -11.82 -4.44
CA ASP A 166 0.95 -11.96 -5.79
C ASP A 166 0.00 -12.73 -6.71
N ILE A 167 -0.66 -13.77 -6.19
CA ILE A 167 -1.70 -14.48 -6.93
C ILE A 167 -2.85 -13.52 -7.26
N LEU A 168 -3.34 -12.77 -6.28
CA LEU A 168 -4.42 -11.80 -6.48
C LEU A 168 -4.04 -10.69 -7.46
N ASN A 169 -2.81 -10.19 -7.40
CA ASN A 169 -2.29 -9.21 -8.35
C ASN A 169 -2.33 -9.76 -9.79
N LEU A 170 -1.86 -10.99 -10.00
CA LEU A 170 -1.87 -11.61 -11.33
C LEU A 170 -3.27 -11.96 -11.85
N GLU A 171 -4.16 -12.40 -10.97
CA GLU A 171 -5.57 -12.60 -11.32
C GLU A 171 -6.22 -11.28 -11.72
N TYR A 172 -5.99 -10.23 -10.94
CA TYR A 172 -6.55 -8.89 -11.18
C TYR A 172 -6.05 -8.29 -12.51
N LEU A 173 -4.79 -8.50 -12.85
CA LEU A 173 -4.21 -8.05 -14.11
C LEU A 173 -4.86 -8.71 -15.34
N LYS A 174 -5.40 -9.92 -15.22
CA LYS A 174 -6.10 -10.64 -16.31
C LYS A 174 -7.51 -10.11 -16.58
N LEU A 175 -8.07 -9.34 -15.65
CA LEU A 175 -9.43 -8.80 -15.79
C LEU A 175 -9.46 -7.62 -16.76
N SER A 176 -10.58 -7.47 -17.48
CA SER A 176 -10.90 -6.25 -18.21
C SER A 176 -11.14 -5.07 -17.25
N GLN A 177 -11.12 -3.85 -17.77
CA GLN A 177 -11.37 -2.65 -16.96
C GLN A 177 -12.72 -2.68 -16.24
N GLU A 178 -13.78 -3.13 -16.93
CA GLU A 178 -15.11 -3.24 -16.36
C GLU A 178 -15.17 -4.30 -15.25
N GLU A 179 -14.57 -5.46 -15.49
CA GLU A 179 -14.48 -6.50 -14.46
C GLU A 179 -13.68 -6.03 -13.24
N ARG A 180 -12.60 -5.29 -13.44
CA ARG A 180 -11.82 -4.73 -12.33
C ARG A 180 -12.68 -3.85 -11.44
N LYS A 181 -13.44 -2.90 -12.03
CA LYS A 181 -14.33 -2.01 -11.27
C LYS A 181 -15.30 -2.81 -10.39
N ASN A 182 -15.94 -3.83 -10.97
CA ASN A 182 -16.94 -4.64 -10.27
C ASN A 182 -16.36 -5.60 -9.23
N ARG A 183 -15.04 -5.86 -9.24
CA ARG A 183 -14.39 -6.86 -8.39
C ARG A 183 -13.45 -6.30 -7.34
N ILE A 184 -13.21 -4.99 -7.28
CA ILE A 184 -12.32 -4.38 -6.28
C ILE A 184 -12.69 -4.83 -4.85
N ALA A 185 -13.99 -4.74 -4.50
CA ALA A 185 -14.47 -5.16 -3.19
C ALA A 185 -14.24 -6.66 -2.93
N SER A 186 -14.46 -7.51 -3.94
CA SER A 186 -14.19 -8.95 -3.83
C SER A 186 -12.72 -9.25 -3.54
N TYR A 187 -11.79 -8.54 -4.19
CA TYR A 187 -10.36 -8.70 -3.92
C TYR A 187 -9.98 -8.19 -2.52
N ALA A 188 -10.58 -7.07 -2.06
CA ALA A 188 -10.39 -6.60 -0.70
C ALA A 188 -10.86 -7.64 0.34
N ILE A 189 -12.00 -8.26 0.11
CA ILE A 189 -12.53 -9.32 0.99
C ILE A 189 -11.61 -10.55 0.98
N ARG A 190 -11.17 -11.00 -0.19
CA ARG A 190 -10.27 -12.16 -0.32
C ARG A 190 -8.93 -11.97 0.39
N LEU A 191 -8.41 -10.74 0.44
CA LEU A 191 -7.20 -10.42 1.20
C LEU A 191 -7.36 -10.64 2.72
N LEU A 192 -8.57 -10.63 3.23
CA LEU A 192 -8.86 -10.53 4.66
C LEU A 192 -9.58 -11.74 5.22
N ILE A 193 -10.19 -12.53 4.34
CA ILE A 193 -10.87 -13.78 4.70
C ILE A 193 -9.98 -14.91 4.20
N GLU A 194 -9.65 -15.83 5.11
CA GLU A 194 -8.98 -17.07 4.74
C GLU A 194 -9.95 -17.95 3.95
N ASP A 195 -10.06 -17.67 2.64
CA ASP A 195 -10.85 -18.49 1.71
C ASP A 195 -10.14 -19.83 1.43
N ASP A 196 -10.83 -20.75 0.75
CA ASP A 196 -10.28 -22.07 0.43
C ASP A 196 -8.98 -21.97 -0.40
N SER A 197 -8.88 -20.96 -1.26
CA SER A 197 -7.69 -20.72 -2.10
C SER A 197 -6.49 -20.28 -1.26
N TYR A 198 -6.72 -19.38 -0.32
CA TYR A 198 -5.70 -18.94 0.64
C TYR A 198 -5.25 -20.10 1.54
N SER A 199 -6.22 -20.85 2.09
CA SER A 199 -5.95 -21.97 3.00
C SER A 199 -5.12 -23.05 2.30
N ALA A 200 -5.48 -23.43 1.07
CA ALA A 200 -4.72 -24.41 0.29
C ALA A 200 -3.29 -23.91 -0.02
N LEU A 201 -3.12 -22.65 -0.40
CA LEU A 201 -1.79 -22.05 -0.61
C LEU A 201 -0.97 -22.07 0.66
N LYS A 202 -1.55 -21.64 1.78
CA LYS A 202 -0.85 -21.56 3.08
C LYS A 202 -0.38 -22.94 3.53
N GLU A 203 -1.20 -23.98 3.38
CA GLU A 203 -0.80 -25.36 3.67
C GLU A 203 0.38 -25.82 2.80
N GLN A 204 0.35 -25.57 1.50
CA GLN A 204 1.46 -25.90 0.60
C GLN A 204 2.75 -25.18 0.98
N LEU A 205 2.66 -23.88 1.30
CA LEU A 205 3.81 -23.08 1.73
C LEU A 205 4.36 -23.57 3.07
N MET A 206 3.49 -23.92 4.03
CA MET A 206 3.91 -24.47 5.33
C MET A 206 4.61 -25.84 5.17
N ALA A 207 4.09 -26.71 4.31
CA ALA A 207 4.76 -27.98 3.99
C ALA A 207 6.14 -27.74 3.38
N THR A 208 6.26 -26.82 2.42
CA THR A 208 7.53 -26.46 1.80
C THR A 208 8.50 -25.85 2.80
N ALA A 209 8.03 -24.92 3.64
CA ALA A 209 8.81 -24.28 4.70
C ALA A 209 9.41 -25.31 5.66
N SER A 210 8.63 -26.33 6.04
CA SER A 210 9.09 -27.41 6.93
C SER A 210 10.20 -28.26 6.32
N VAL A 211 10.15 -28.51 5.01
CA VAL A 211 11.15 -29.29 4.28
C VAL A 211 12.42 -28.48 4.03
N THR A 212 12.27 -27.23 3.60
CA THR A 212 13.39 -26.36 3.21
C THR A 212 14.03 -25.64 4.40
N LYS A 213 13.40 -25.65 5.57
CA LYS A 213 13.79 -24.90 6.78
C LYS A 213 13.88 -23.38 6.57
N HIS A 214 13.10 -22.86 5.63
CA HIS A 214 12.93 -21.43 5.42
C HIS A 214 11.68 -20.93 6.14
N ALA A 215 11.66 -19.64 6.50
CA ALA A 215 10.44 -19.02 7.00
C ALA A 215 9.40 -18.85 5.87
N LEU A 216 8.11 -18.81 6.22
CA LEU A 216 7.02 -18.71 5.26
C LEU A 216 7.20 -17.53 4.29
N HIS A 217 7.63 -16.38 4.80
CA HIS A 217 7.83 -15.16 4.04
C HIS A 217 9.08 -15.15 3.13
N GLU A 218 9.98 -16.11 3.29
CA GLU A 218 11.17 -16.28 2.45
C GLU A 218 10.89 -17.13 1.20
N LEU A 219 9.76 -17.84 1.18
CA LEU A 219 9.38 -18.68 0.05
C LEU A 219 8.84 -17.81 -1.08
N ASN A 220 9.36 -18.04 -2.27
CA ASN A 220 8.92 -17.34 -3.49
C ASN A 220 8.13 -18.28 -4.39
N LEU A 221 7.02 -17.78 -4.93
CA LEU A 221 6.30 -18.45 -6.00
C LEU A 221 6.96 -18.12 -7.34
N SER A 222 7.08 -19.12 -8.21
CA SER A 222 7.60 -18.94 -9.59
C SER A 222 6.54 -18.28 -10.49
N LEU A 223 6.10 -17.09 -10.10
CA LEU A 223 5.09 -16.32 -10.84
C LEU A 223 5.75 -15.39 -11.86
N LYS A 224 5.11 -15.22 -13.01
CA LYS A 224 5.57 -14.29 -14.05
C LYS A 224 4.55 -13.16 -14.21
N TYR A 225 4.97 -11.96 -13.87
CA TYR A 225 4.24 -10.74 -14.21
C TYR A 225 4.39 -10.41 -15.69
N PRO A 226 3.42 -9.74 -16.33
CA PRO A 226 3.57 -9.23 -17.68
C PRO A 226 4.74 -8.22 -17.72
N GLU A 227 5.44 -8.17 -18.87
CA GLU A 227 6.57 -7.24 -19.06
C GLU A 227 6.14 -5.77 -19.01
N THR A 228 4.90 -5.50 -19.42
CA THR A 228 4.30 -4.17 -19.38
C THR A 228 2.93 -4.25 -18.72
N ILE A 229 2.62 -3.27 -17.88
CA ILE A 229 1.32 -3.13 -17.22
C ILE A 229 0.68 -1.85 -17.73
N ASP A 230 -0.55 -1.96 -18.24
CA ASP A 230 -1.38 -0.82 -18.62
C ASP A 230 -2.06 -0.26 -17.36
N TRP A 231 -1.59 0.91 -16.94
CA TRP A 231 -2.02 1.61 -15.73
C TRP A 231 -3.28 2.47 -15.91
#